data_d0ea55de03a2a7bec9542b803a6983a5
#
_entry.id   d0ea55de03a2a7bec9542b803a6983a5
#
_cell.length_a   1.000
_cell.length_b   1.000
_cell.length_c   1.000
_cell.angle_alpha   90.00
_cell.angle_beta   90.00
_cell.angle_gamma   90.00
#
_symmetry.space_group_name_H-M   'P 1'
#
loop_
_entity.id
_entity.type
_entity.pdbx_description
1 polymer ?
#
loop_
_entity_poly.entity_id
_entity_poly.type
_entity_poly.pdbx_seq_one_letter_code
_entity_poly.pdbx_strand_id
1 'polypeptide(L)'
;AVVLWRQPGLIERLGNGLEKALTGPRLLILPILYLFAIRWLLFPWFGLTNTLHNDWYNHALSLVAFLFGFSIVGRESLGRTVERYRWSARALAAVALPIMMVQVWHPGARAFWGVPKAAVYGIDQWAVIVAILGFGYRHLRDRGGPALSYLTQATFPLYLAHQTVLVAAVWIIRPANLPAPV
;
A
#
# COMPACT_ATOMS: atom_id res chain seq x y z
N ALA A 1 -14.53 0.53 -16.68
CA ALA A 1 -15.08 1.64 -15.87
C ALA A 1 -16.55 1.92 -16.24
N VAL A 2 -16.91 2.03 -17.53
CA VAL A 2 -18.27 2.40 -17.99
C VAL A 2 -19.35 1.37 -17.58
N VAL A 3 -19.02 0.08 -17.50
CA VAL A 3 -19.98 -1.00 -17.17
C VAL A 3 -20.36 -0.96 -15.68
N LEU A 4 -19.45 -0.58 -14.79
CA LEU A 4 -19.71 -0.48 -13.35
C LEU A 4 -20.66 0.69 -13.01
N TRP A 5 -20.62 1.78 -13.78
CA TRP A 5 -21.49 2.94 -13.58
C TRP A 5 -22.97 2.63 -13.84
N ARG A 6 -23.27 1.58 -14.63
CA ARG A 6 -24.64 1.17 -14.94
C ARG A 6 -25.32 0.28 -13.89
N GLN A 7 -24.58 -0.16 -12.85
CA GLN A 7 -25.13 -1.02 -11.80
C GLN A 7 -24.78 -0.47 -10.40
N PRO A 8 -25.44 0.60 -9.94
CA PRO A 8 -25.21 1.18 -8.61
C PRO A 8 -25.36 0.17 -7.47
N GLY A 9 -26.29 -0.79 -7.60
CA GLY A 9 -26.49 -1.84 -6.61
C GLY A 9 -25.33 -2.83 -6.46
N LEU A 10 -24.53 -3.06 -7.51
CA LEU A 10 -23.35 -3.93 -7.42
C LEU A 10 -22.22 -3.25 -6.65
N ILE A 11 -21.97 -1.97 -6.93
CA ILE A 11 -20.97 -1.16 -6.25
C ILE A 11 -21.27 -1.07 -4.75
N GLU A 12 -22.53 -0.85 -4.41
CA GLU A 12 -22.97 -0.78 -3.02
C GLU A 12 -22.84 -2.13 -2.30
N ARG A 13 -23.22 -3.23 -2.95
CA ARG A 13 -23.06 -4.60 -2.40
C ARG A 13 -21.59 -4.96 -2.18
N LEU A 14 -20.73 -4.68 -3.15
CA LEU A 14 -19.28 -4.92 -3.02
C LEU A 14 -18.68 -4.08 -1.89
N GLY A 15 -19.05 -2.81 -1.83
CA GLY A 15 -18.59 -1.94 -0.78
C GLY A 15 -19.04 -2.37 0.61
N ASN A 16 -20.31 -2.78 0.76
CA ASN A 16 -20.83 -3.28 2.04
C ASN A 16 -20.20 -4.63 2.43
N GLY A 17 -19.91 -5.48 1.44
CA GLY A 17 -19.16 -6.72 1.65
C GLY A 17 -17.74 -6.47 2.15
N LEU A 18 -17.02 -5.56 1.51
CA LEU A 18 -15.67 -5.15 1.91
C LEU A 18 -15.66 -4.47 3.29
N GLU A 19 -16.64 -3.61 3.58
CA GLU A 19 -16.78 -2.99 4.88
C GLU A 19 -16.93 -4.03 5.99
N LYS A 20 -17.82 -5.00 5.82
CA LYS A 20 -18.00 -6.11 6.77
C LYS A 20 -16.74 -6.96 6.91
N ALA A 21 -16.06 -7.23 5.80
CA ALA A 21 -14.81 -8.02 5.81
C ALA A 21 -13.65 -7.30 6.51
N LEU A 22 -13.58 -5.96 6.37
CA LEU A 22 -12.50 -5.14 6.93
C LEU A 22 -12.85 -4.51 8.28
N THR A 23 -13.89 -4.96 8.96
CA THR A 23 -14.26 -4.49 10.29
C THR A 23 -13.40 -5.15 11.36
N GLY A 24 -12.97 -4.37 12.36
CA GLY A 24 -12.19 -4.86 13.51
C GLY A 24 -10.79 -5.35 13.14
N PRO A 25 -10.25 -6.40 13.78
CA PRO A 25 -8.89 -6.90 13.54
C PRO A 25 -8.70 -7.47 12.14
N ARG A 26 -9.78 -7.82 11.45
CA ARG A 26 -9.77 -8.30 10.06
C ARG A 26 -9.18 -7.26 9.11
N LEU A 27 -9.26 -5.97 9.45
CA LEU A 27 -8.61 -4.88 8.71
C LEU A 27 -7.10 -5.13 8.53
N LEU A 28 -6.43 -5.65 9.54
CA LEU A 28 -5.00 -5.98 9.45
C LEU A 28 -4.77 -7.38 8.90
N ILE A 29 -5.51 -8.36 9.40
CA ILE A 29 -5.25 -9.77 9.12
C ILE A 29 -5.51 -10.13 7.66
N LEU A 30 -6.69 -9.81 7.12
CA LEU A 30 -7.08 -10.28 5.78
C LEU A 30 -6.19 -9.72 4.66
N PRO A 31 -5.90 -8.40 4.60
CA PRO A 31 -5.01 -7.91 3.56
C PRO A 31 -3.56 -8.37 3.72
N ILE A 32 -3.07 -8.54 4.95
CA ILE A 32 -1.73 -9.09 5.19
C ILE A 32 -1.64 -10.52 4.66
N LEU A 33 -2.64 -11.36 4.95
CA LEU A 33 -2.70 -12.73 4.43
C LEU A 33 -2.80 -12.76 2.91
N TYR A 34 -3.60 -11.87 2.32
CA TYR A 34 -3.69 -11.73 0.88
C TYR A 34 -2.33 -11.32 0.27
N LEU A 35 -1.69 -10.30 0.81
CA LEU A 35 -0.37 -9.83 0.33
C LEU A 35 0.71 -10.91 0.49
N PHE A 36 0.67 -11.65 1.58
CA PHE A 36 1.54 -12.82 1.78
C PHE A 36 1.28 -13.87 0.70
N ALA A 37 0.02 -14.23 0.47
CA ALA A 37 -0.36 -15.26 -0.49
C ALA A 37 0.04 -14.89 -1.93
N ILE A 38 -0.27 -13.67 -2.39
CA ILE A 38 0.12 -13.26 -3.75
C ILE A 38 1.64 -13.20 -3.91
N ARG A 39 2.37 -12.77 -2.86
CA ARG A 39 3.82 -12.74 -2.92
C ARG A 39 4.42 -14.15 -2.92
N TRP A 40 3.84 -15.07 -2.16
CA TRP A 40 4.28 -16.45 -2.12
C TRP A 40 3.98 -17.21 -3.41
N LEU A 41 2.79 -17.00 -3.97
CA LEU A 41 2.30 -17.74 -5.14
C LEU A 41 2.71 -17.13 -6.47
N LEU A 42 2.62 -15.80 -6.63
CA LEU A 42 2.80 -15.14 -7.92
C LEU A 42 4.22 -14.58 -8.11
N PHE A 43 4.85 -14.08 -7.06
CA PHE A 43 6.15 -13.45 -7.19
C PHE A 43 7.26 -14.36 -7.75
N PRO A 44 7.34 -15.67 -7.42
CA PRO A 44 8.35 -16.55 -7.99
C PRO A 44 8.24 -16.73 -9.51
N TRP A 45 7.03 -16.58 -10.05
CA TRP A 45 6.74 -16.80 -11.46
C TRP A 45 6.80 -15.52 -12.29
N PHE A 46 6.33 -14.42 -11.75
CA PHE A 46 6.17 -13.17 -12.49
C PHE A 46 7.18 -12.10 -12.09
N GLY A 47 7.70 -12.12 -10.84
CA GLY A 47 8.62 -11.10 -10.35
C GLY A 47 7.99 -9.70 -10.31
N LEU A 48 8.84 -8.68 -10.41
CA LEU A 48 8.47 -7.28 -10.63
C LEU A 48 9.00 -6.87 -12.01
N THR A 49 8.21 -7.06 -13.03
CA THR A 49 8.62 -6.76 -14.41
C THR A 49 8.20 -5.37 -14.87
N ASN A 50 7.25 -4.75 -14.16
CA ASN A 50 6.63 -3.45 -14.51
C ASN A 50 6.07 -3.41 -15.94
N THR A 51 5.72 -4.57 -16.49
CA THR A 51 5.09 -4.69 -17.81
C THR A 51 3.58 -4.80 -17.66
N LEU A 52 2.82 -4.25 -18.61
CA LEU A 52 1.35 -4.26 -18.56
C LEU A 52 0.76 -5.67 -18.77
N HIS A 53 1.46 -6.57 -19.46
CA HIS A 53 0.88 -7.84 -19.89
C HIS A 53 1.23 -9.03 -19.01
N ASN A 54 2.40 -9.06 -18.37
CA ASN A 54 2.88 -10.25 -17.65
C ASN A 54 3.17 -10.00 -16.16
N ASP A 55 2.76 -8.87 -15.61
CA ASP A 55 3.01 -8.53 -14.20
C ASP A 55 1.78 -8.79 -13.32
N TRP A 56 1.32 -10.03 -13.32
CA TRP A 56 0.15 -10.44 -12.53
C TRP A 56 0.33 -10.20 -11.03
N TYR A 57 1.58 -10.26 -10.54
CA TYR A 57 1.87 -9.93 -9.16
C TYR A 57 1.56 -8.46 -8.85
N ASN A 58 2.02 -7.54 -9.69
CA ASN A 58 1.78 -6.11 -9.50
C ASN A 58 0.31 -5.74 -9.69
N HIS A 59 -0.38 -6.39 -10.63
CA HIS A 59 -1.83 -6.22 -10.79
C HIS A 59 -2.60 -6.67 -9.55
N ALA A 60 -2.28 -7.82 -8.98
CA ALA A 60 -2.91 -8.32 -7.75
C ALA A 60 -2.60 -7.40 -6.55
N LEU A 61 -1.37 -6.89 -6.44
CA LEU A 61 -0.96 -5.93 -5.42
C LEU A 61 -1.75 -4.62 -5.53
N SER A 62 -1.83 -4.08 -6.74
CA SER A 62 -2.55 -2.82 -7.02
C SER A 62 -4.05 -2.96 -6.79
N LEU A 63 -4.62 -4.14 -7.07
CA LEU A 63 -6.05 -4.41 -6.89
C LEU A 63 -6.47 -4.26 -5.42
N VAL A 64 -5.72 -4.80 -4.47
CA VAL A 64 -6.08 -4.68 -3.05
C VAL A 64 -6.00 -3.23 -2.58
N ALA A 65 -4.98 -2.50 -3.00
CA ALA A 65 -4.85 -1.08 -2.68
C ALA A 65 -6.01 -0.26 -3.27
N PHE A 66 -6.37 -0.54 -4.53
CA PHE A 66 -7.50 0.11 -5.21
C PHE A 66 -8.84 -0.19 -4.51
N LEU A 67 -9.13 -1.46 -4.24
CA LEU A 67 -10.38 -1.87 -3.58
C LEU A 67 -10.49 -1.27 -2.18
N PHE A 68 -9.39 -1.20 -1.45
CA PHE A 68 -9.37 -0.57 -0.14
C PHE A 68 -9.59 0.94 -0.23
N GLY A 69 -8.86 1.63 -1.11
CA GLY A 69 -9.05 3.06 -1.35
C GLY A 69 -10.50 3.39 -1.76
N PHE A 70 -11.06 2.60 -2.67
CA PHE A 70 -12.46 2.72 -3.07
C PHE A 70 -13.43 2.48 -1.91
N SER A 71 -13.14 1.52 -1.04
CA SER A 71 -14.00 1.15 0.08
C SER A 71 -14.00 2.18 1.21
N ILE A 72 -12.88 2.87 1.46
CA ILE A 72 -12.77 3.85 2.54
C ILE A 72 -13.46 5.18 2.21
N VAL A 73 -13.56 5.52 0.92
CA VAL A 73 -14.20 6.75 0.47
C VAL A 73 -15.70 6.71 0.79
N GLY A 74 -16.16 7.71 1.56
CA GLY A 74 -17.57 7.85 1.94
C GLY A 74 -18.06 6.91 3.04
N ARG A 75 -17.18 6.03 3.58
CA ARG A 75 -17.55 5.09 4.67
C ARG A 75 -16.84 5.44 5.97
N GLU A 76 -17.56 6.17 6.80
CA GLU A 76 -17.05 6.64 8.10
C GLU A 76 -16.69 5.49 9.06
N SER A 77 -17.37 4.37 9.00
CA SER A 77 -17.11 3.17 9.81
C SER A 77 -15.72 2.57 9.55
N LEU A 78 -15.32 2.49 8.26
CA LEU A 78 -13.97 2.07 7.88
C LEU A 78 -12.92 3.08 8.30
N GLY A 79 -13.16 4.37 8.10
CA GLY A 79 -12.29 5.43 8.57
C GLY A 79 -12.02 5.34 10.07
N ARG A 80 -13.06 5.17 10.88
CA ARG A 80 -12.95 4.96 12.33
C ARG A 80 -12.23 3.65 12.69
N THR A 81 -12.44 2.60 11.91
CA THR A 81 -11.72 1.33 12.12
C THR A 81 -10.22 1.51 11.86
N VAL A 82 -9.85 2.16 10.75
CA VAL A 82 -8.45 2.49 10.42
C VAL A 82 -7.82 3.38 11.50
N GLU A 83 -8.55 4.40 11.98
CA GLU A 83 -8.12 5.25 13.09
C GLU A 83 -7.86 4.44 14.38
N ARG A 84 -8.78 3.53 14.71
CA ARG A 84 -8.67 2.68 15.91
C ARG A 84 -7.42 1.81 15.90
N TYR A 85 -7.09 1.23 14.74
CA TYR A 85 -5.95 0.32 14.59
C TYR A 85 -4.64 1.01 14.23
N ARG A 86 -4.57 2.35 14.14
CA ARG A 86 -3.36 3.10 13.76
C ARG A 86 -2.13 2.78 14.59
N TRP A 87 -2.29 2.63 15.92
CA TRP A 87 -1.19 2.32 16.81
C TRP A 87 -0.69 0.88 16.66
N SER A 88 -1.60 -0.09 16.53
CA SER A 88 -1.25 -1.48 16.25
C SER A 88 -0.54 -1.61 14.90
N ALA A 89 -1.05 -0.92 13.88
CA ALA A 89 -0.43 -0.87 12.58
C ALA A 89 0.96 -0.23 12.62
N ARG A 90 1.13 0.89 13.33
CA ARG A 90 2.44 1.52 13.54
C ARG A 90 3.42 0.58 14.25
N ALA A 91 2.98 -0.13 15.27
CA ALA A 91 3.83 -1.08 15.99
C ALA A 91 4.27 -2.23 15.08
N LEU A 92 3.35 -2.78 14.26
CA LEU A 92 3.68 -3.80 13.26
C LEU A 92 4.68 -3.28 12.22
N ALA A 93 4.45 -2.09 11.68
CA ALA A 93 5.38 -1.47 10.74
C ALA A 93 6.76 -1.21 11.34
N ALA A 94 6.81 -0.72 12.59
CA ALA A 94 8.07 -0.46 13.29
C ALA A 94 8.90 -1.71 13.55
N VAL A 95 8.25 -2.88 13.63
CA VAL A 95 8.94 -4.17 13.75
C VAL A 95 9.27 -4.75 12.38
N ALA A 96 8.33 -4.70 11.44
CA ALA A 96 8.49 -5.32 10.13
C ALA A 96 9.55 -4.59 9.26
N LEU A 97 9.58 -3.26 9.30
CA LEU A 97 10.49 -2.46 8.48
C LEU A 97 11.98 -2.76 8.75
N PRO A 98 12.48 -2.77 10.00
CA PRO A 98 13.87 -3.15 10.27
C PRO A 98 14.19 -4.58 9.82
N ILE A 99 13.28 -5.54 10.06
CA ILE A 99 13.47 -6.93 9.63
C ILE A 99 13.57 -6.99 8.10
N MET A 100 12.71 -6.27 7.40
CA MET A 100 12.75 -6.18 5.94
C MET A 100 14.07 -5.57 5.46
N MET A 101 14.54 -4.50 6.08
CA MET A 101 15.83 -3.86 5.75
C MET A 101 16.99 -4.84 5.91
N VAL A 102 17.06 -5.56 7.03
CA VAL A 102 18.08 -6.59 7.25
C VAL A 102 17.99 -7.69 6.19
N GLN A 103 16.80 -8.16 5.84
CA GLN A 103 16.63 -9.19 4.81
C GLN A 103 16.98 -8.72 3.38
N VAL A 104 16.91 -7.43 3.11
CA VAL A 104 17.29 -6.83 1.82
C VAL A 104 18.82 -6.70 1.76
N TRP A 105 19.44 -6.15 2.80
CA TRP A 105 20.86 -5.81 2.81
C TRP A 105 21.77 -7.01 3.10
N HIS A 106 21.26 -8.02 3.80
CA HIS A 106 21.98 -9.26 4.14
C HIS A 106 21.22 -10.50 3.64
N PRO A 107 21.34 -10.84 2.35
CA PRO A 107 20.61 -11.98 1.78
C PRO A 107 20.92 -13.32 2.48
N GLY A 108 22.12 -13.48 3.06
CA GLY A 108 22.50 -14.65 3.84
C GLY A 108 21.81 -14.78 5.20
N ALA A 109 21.35 -13.68 5.78
CA ALA A 109 20.62 -13.68 7.06
C ALA A 109 19.22 -14.31 6.97
N ARG A 110 18.74 -14.61 5.77
CA ARG A 110 17.42 -15.25 5.56
C ARG A 110 17.25 -16.56 6.29
N ALA A 111 18.33 -17.36 6.37
CA ALA A 111 18.33 -18.66 7.06
C ALA A 111 18.24 -18.52 8.58
N PHE A 112 18.68 -17.39 9.13
CA PHE A 112 18.74 -17.18 10.57
C PHE A 112 17.39 -16.81 11.20
N TRP A 113 16.52 -16.06 10.44
CA TRP A 113 15.28 -15.54 11.00
C TRP A 113 14.07 -16.46 10.85
N GLY A 114 14.16 -17.53 10.03
CA GLY A 114 13.05 -18.49 9.83
C GLY A 114 11.74 -17.90 9.32
N VAL A 115 11.68 -16.56 9.14
CA VAL A 115 10.47 -15.85 8.73
C VAL A 115 10.47 -15.68 7.22
N PRO A 116 9.44 -16.15 6.51
CA PRO A 116 9.34 -15.98 5.07
C PRO A 116 9.37 -14.49 4.69
N LYS A 117 10.25 -14.12 3.78
CA LYS A 117 10.35 -12.75 3.27
C LYS A 117 9.00 -12.22 2.79
N ALA A 118 8.17 -13.09 2.20
CA ALA A 118 6.81 -12.76 1.77
C ALA A 118 5.92 -12.25 2.91
N ALA A 119 6.05 -12.85 4.12
CA ALA A 119 5.25 -12.44 5.28
C ALA A 119 5.68 -11.05 5.77
N VAL A 120 6.99 -10.82 5.89
CA VAL A 120 7.52 -9.51 6.34
C VAL A 120 7.09 -8.39 5.40
N TYR A 121 7.20 -8.61 4.08
CA TYR A 121 6.75 -7.63 3.09
C TYR A 121 5.26 -7.36 3.15
N GLY A 122 4.43 -8.40 3.30
CA GLY A 122 2.98 -8.23 3.40
C GLY A 122 2.58 -7.45 4.65
N ILE A 123 3.22 -7.74 5.78
CA ILE A 123 2.99 -7.02 7.04
C ILE A 123 3.42 -5.56 6.90
N ASP A 124 4.64 -5.31 6.41
CA ASP A 124 5.19 -3.96 6.29
C ASP A 124 4.32 -3.09 5.37
N GLN A 125 4.07 -3.55 4.15
CA GLN A 125 3.28 -2.81 3.16
C GLN A 125 1.90 -2.42 3.70
N TRP A 126 1.18 -3.36 4.30
CA TRP A 126 -0.18 -3.07 4.77
C TRP A 126 -0.20 -2.27 6.05
N ALA A 127 0.68 -2.58 7.01
CA ALA A 127 0.76 -1.88 8.28
C ALA A 127 1.12 -0.40 8.09
N VAL A 128 2.05 -0.09 7.18
CA VAL A 128 2.41 1.30 6.85
C VAL A 128 1.21 2.05 6.26
N ILE A 129 0.47 1.44 5.32
CA ILE A 129 -0.74 2.05 4.73
C ILE A 129 -1.77 2.37 5.81
N VAL A 130 -2.11 1.39 6.66
CA VAL A 130 -3.11 1.56 7.72
C VAL A 130 -2.65 2.58 8.76
N ALA A 131 -1.36 2.59 9.12
CA ALA A 131 -0.81 3.57 10.05
C ALA A 131 -0.94 5.00 9.49
N ILE A 132 -0.46 5.24 8.25
CA ILE A 132 -0.51 6.57 7.62
C ILE A 132 -1.95 7.04 7.49
N LEU A 133 -2.84 6.21 6.97
CA LEU A 133 -4.25 6.57 6.81
C LEU A 133 -4.95 6.78 8.15
N GLY A 134 -4.63 5.97 9.17
CA GLY A 134 -5.23 6.11 10.50
C GLY A 134 -4.81 7.40 11.21
N PHE A 135 -3.54 7.79 11.10
CA PHE A 135 -3.09 9.08 11.61
C PHE A 135 -3.63 10.24 10.77
N GLY A 136 -3.66 10.10 9.44
CA GLY A 136 -4.27 11.07 8.54
C GLY A 136 -5.75 11.29 8.86
N TYR A 137 -6.52 10.22 9.00
CA TYR A 137 -7.93 10.30 9.35
C TYR A 137 -8.15 11.00 10.69
N ARG A 138 -7.34 10.71 11.71
CA ARG A 138 -7.42 11.35 13.03
C ARG A 138 -7.12 12.84 13.01
N HIS A 139 -6.10 13.24 12.26
CA HIS A 139 -5.55 14.60 12.36
C HIS A 139 -6.02 15.55 11.25
N LEU A 140 -6.44 15.01 10.10
CA LEU A 140 -6.77 15.82 8.91
C LEU A 140 -8.27 15.85 8.59
N ARG A 141 -9.04 14.88 9.08
CA ARG A 141 -10.47 14.76 8.76
C ARG A 141 -11.26 16.04 9.00
N ASP A 142 -11.10 16.62 10.20
CA ASP A 142 -11.87 17.79 10.63
C ASP A 142 -11.10 19.11 10.45
N ARG A 143 -9.93 19.06 9.81
CA ARG A 143 -9.13 20.23 9.52
C ARG A 143 -9.35 20.67 8.08
N GLY A 144 -10.21 21.69 7.91
CA GLY A 144 -10.28 22.47 6.68
C GLY A 144 -9.27 23.60 6.72
N GLY A 145 -8.74 23.98 5.56
CA GLY A 145 -7.86 25.13 5.46
C GLY A 145 -7.31 25.29 4.04
N PRO A 146 -6.86 26.51 3.67
CA PRO A 146 -6.35 26.79 2.33
C PRO A 146 -5.14 25.92 1.98
N ALA A 147 -4.28 25.60 2.94
CA ALA A 147 -3.13 24.72 2.71
C ALA A 147 -3.54 23.29 2.39
N LEU A 148 -4.50 22.71 3.11
CA LEU A 148 -4.98 21.34 2.83
C LEU A 148 -5.72 21.28 1.49
N SER A 149 -6.54 22.29 1.19
CA SER A 149 -7.22 22.40 -0.11
C SER A 149 -6.22 22.49 -1.26
N TYR A 150 -5.17 23.31 -1.12
CA TYR A 150 -4.10 23.42 -2.09
C TYR A 150 -3.36 22.09 -2.29
N LEU A 151 -2.96 21.41 -1.21
CA LEU A 151 -2.28 20.12 -1.28
C LEU A 151 -3.15 19.05 -1.95
N THR A 152 -4.44 19.03 -1.66
CA THR A 152 -5.38 18.10 -2.31
C THR A 152 -5.48 18.34 -3.81
N GLN A 153 -5.57 19.60 -4.23
CA GLN A 153 -5.60 19.98 -5.64
C GLN A 153 -4.25 19.71 -6.33
N ALA A 154 -3.14 19.90 -5.62
CA ALA A 154 -1.79 19.66 -6.13
C ALA A 154 -1.42 18.16 -6.20
N THR A 155 -2.20 17.26 -5.57
CA THR A 155 -1.87 15.81 -5.53
C THR A 155 -1.73 15.21 -6.93
N PHE A 156 -2.65 15.49 -7.84
CA PHE A 156 -2.61 14.95 -9.20
C PHE A 156 -1.46 15.54 -10.04
N PRO A 157 -1.25 16.86 -10.10
CA PRO A 157 -0.07 17.44 -10.75
C PRO A 157 1.25 16.91 -10.18
N LEU A 158 1.37 16.79 -8.86
CA LEU A 158 2.57 16.24 -8.20
C LEU A 158 2.79 14.77 -8.57
N TYR A 159 1.72 13.99 -8.63
CA TYR A 159 1.79 12.60 -9.08
C TYR A 159 2.30 12.47 -10.52
N LEU A 160 1.89 13.33 -11.42
CA LEU A 160 2.42 13.34 -12.78
C LEU A 160 3.88 13.84 -12.84
N ALA A 161 4.17 14.90 -12.08
CA ALA A 161 5.50 15.52 -12.09
C ALA A 161 6.58 14.65 -11.42
N HIS A 162 6.26 13.86 -10.38
CA HIS A 162 7.28 13.12 -9.63
C HIS A 162 8.04 12.12 -10.50
N GLN A 163 7.40 11.47 -11.45
CA GLN A 163 8.07 10.54 -12.36
C GLN A 163 9.07 11.27 -13.27
N THR A 164 8.67 12.40 -13.83
CA THR A 164 9.56 13.23 -14.65
C THR A 164 10.75 13.74 -13.86
N VAL A 165 10.51 14.18 -12.61
CA VAL A 165 11.56 14.64 -11.70
C VAL A 165 12.54 13.52 -11.36
N LEU A 166 12.02 12.29 -11.06
CA LEU A 166 12.86 11.12 -10.78
C LEU A 166 13.73 10.74 -11.98
N VAL A 167 13.15 10.70 -13.19
CA VAL A 167 13.90 10.40 -14.41
C VAL A 167 14.97 11.46 -14.66
N ALA A 168 14.64 12.74 -14.52
CA ALA A 168 15.60 13.83 -14.68
C ALA A 168 16.71 13.76 -13.62
N ALA A 169 16.36 13.48 -12.36
CA ALA A 169 17.34 13.31 -11.28
C ALA A 169 18.30 12.15 -11.56
N VAL A 170 17.78 10.99 -11.96
CA VAL A 170 18.60 9.83 -12.33
C VAL A 170 19.51 10.18 -13.51
N TRP A 171 19.01 10.90 -14.51
CA TRP A 171 19.79 11.29 -15.67
C TRP A 171 20.93 12.26 -15.31
N ILE A 172 20.68 13.20 -14.40
CA ILE A 172 21.68 14.16 -13.88
C ILE A 172 22.75 13.45 -13.03
N ILE A 173 22.34 12.48 -12.20
CA ILE A 173 23.24 11.77 -11.26
C ILE A 173 24.04 10.65 -11.96
N ARG A 174 23.52 10.10 -13.05
CA ARG A 174 24.17 9.01 -13.82
C ARG A 174 25.63 9.26 -14.18
N PRO A 175 26.07 10.48 -14.57
CA PRO A 175 27.50 10.74 -14.85
C PRO A 175 28.41 10.66 -13.63
N ALA A 176 27.85 10.71 -12.40
CA ALA A 176 28.64 10.73 -11.16
C ALA A 176 29.17 9.35 -10.74
N ASN A 177 28.98 8.29 -11.56
CA ASN A 177 29.45 6.91 -11.29
C ASN A 177 29.22 6.45 -9.83
N LEU A 178 28.10 6.82 -9.25
CA LEU A 178 27.74 6.34 -7.92
C LEU A 178 27.59 4.82 -7.97
N PRO A 179 28.27 4.05 -7.10
CA PRO A 179 28.13 2.61 -7.08
C PRO A 179 26.66 2.27 -6.84
N ALA A 180 26.11 1.41 -7.71
CA ALA A 180 24.76 0.91 -7.51
C ALA A 180 24.72 0.20 -6.14
N PRO A 181 23.73 0.46 -5.30
CA PRO A 181 23.54 -0.33 -4.10
C PRO A 181 23.31 -1.78 -4.51
N VAL A 182 24.23 -2.65 -4.09
CA VAL A 182 24.25 -4.09 -4.36
C VAL A 182 23.07 -4.76 -3.66
#